data_68f053b98b60a7556c3f9fd2f2e97442
#
_entry.id   68f053b98b60a7556c3f9fd2f2e97442
#
_cell.length_a   1.000
_cell.length_b   1.000
_cell.length_c   1.000
_cell.angle_alpha   90.00
_cell.angle_beta   90.00
_cell.angle_gamma   90.00
#
_symmetry.space_group_name_H-M   'P 1'
#
loop_
_entity.id
_entity.type
_entity.pdbx_description
1 polymer ?
#
loop_
_entity_poly.entity_id
_entity_poly.type
_entity_poly.pdbx_seq_one_letter_code
_entity_poly.pdbx_strand_id
1 'polypeptide(L)' 'MTAEEIQKQAGRLREEKGLSKYRVMQDGIFSSCNAITRFESGEQTARIKAVERYLDYLGYKLEIVPK' A
#
# COMPACT_ATOMS: atom_id res chain seq x y z
N MET A 1 6.00 -11.42 -8.98
CA MET A 1 5.89 -10.67 -7.72
C MET A 1 4.63 -11.10 -6.99
N THR A 2 4.72 -11.41 -5.71
CA THR A 2 3.58 -11.83 -4.91
C THR A 2 2.83 -10.62 -4.35
N ALA A 3 1.59 -10.83 -3.91
CA ALA A 3 0.81 -9.78 -3.25
C ALA A 3 1.53 -9.26 -2.01
N GLU A 4 2.15 -10.16 -1.24
CA GLU A 4 2.92 -9.79 -0.06
C GLU A 4 4.08 -8.84 -0.41
N GLU A 5 4.80 -9.15 -1.47
CA GLU A 5 5.91 -8.30 -1.92
C GLU A 5 5.42 -6.91 -2.34
N ILE A 6 4.30 -6.86 -3.05
CA ILE A 6 3.69 -5.60 -3.47
C ILE A 6 3.30 -4.76 -2.26
N GLN A 7 2.70 -5.40 -1.25
CA GLN A 7 2.31 -4.71 -0.04
C GLN A 7 3.50 -4.14 0.74
N LYS A 8 4.58 -4.91 0.84
CA LYS A 8 5.81 -4.44 1.48
C LYS A 8 6.46 -3.32 0.69
N GLN A 9 6.45 -3.43 -0.62
CA GLN A 9 6.99 -2.38 -1.49
C GLN A 9 6.20 -1.09 -1.35
N ALA A 10 4.89 -1.17 -1.18
CA ALA A 10 4.07 0.02 -0.96
C ALA A 10 4.52 0.79 0.29
N GLY A 11 4.87 0.08 1.35
CA GLY A 11 5.42 0.70 2.55
C GLY A 11 6.72 1.46 2.29
N ARG A 12 7.60 0.88 1.49
CA ARG A 12 8.85 1.54 1.11
C ARG A 12 8.60 2.78 0.27
N LEU A 13 7.67 2.70 -0.67
CA LEU A 13 7.31 3.83 -1.52
C LEU A 13 6.73 4.98 -0.69
N ARG A 14 5.92 4.65 0.31
CA ARG A 14 5.39 5.65 1.25
C ARG A 14 6.52 6.36 1.98
N GLU A 15 7.48 5.60 2.51
CA GLU A 15 8.62 6.16 3.23
C GLU A 15 9.49 7.04 2.33
N GLU A 16 9.71 6.60 1.09
CA GLU A 16 10.47 7.38 0.11
C GLU A 16 9.82 8.73 -0.18
N LYS A 17 8.50 8.80 -0.12
CA LYS A 17 7.78 10.05 -0.32
C LYS A 17 7.70 10.90 0.94
N GLY A 18 8.25 10.43 2.05
CA GLY A 18 8.21 11.15 3.32
C GLY A 18 6.82 11.21 3.95
N LEU A 19 5.93 10.29 3.58
CA LEU A 19 4.57 10.26 4.11
C LEU A 19 4.52 9.39 5.37
N SER A 20 3.98 9.94 6.46
CA SER A 20 3.75 9.16 7.66
C SER A 20 2.48 8.33 7.53
N LYS A 21 2.37 7.27 8.34
CA LYS A 21 1.14 6.49 8.40
C LYS A 21 -0.05 7.35 8.80
N TYR A 22 0.18 8.28 9.72
CA TYR A 22 -0.86 9.21 10.17
C TYR A 22 -1.38 10.06 9.01
N ARG A 23 -0.49 10.56 8.16
CA ARG A 23 -0.90 11.36 7.00
C ARG A 23 -1.73 10.54 6.03
N VAL A 24 -1.35 9.30 5.77
CA VAL A 24 -2.10 8.40 4.90
C VAL A 24 -3.49 8.15 5.47
N MET A 25 -3.58 7.96 6.77
CA MET A 25 -4.86 7.79 7.46
C MET A 25 -5.72 9.05 7.34
N GLN A 26 -5.13 10.24 7.54
CA GLN A 26 -5.84 11.51 7.40
C GLN A 26 -6.41 11.71 6.01
N ASP A 27 -5.71 11.23 4.99
CA ASP A 27 -6.15 11.35 3.60
C ASP A 27 -7.23 10.32 3.25
N GLY A 28 -7.65 9.52 4.21
CA GLY A 28 -8.78 8.61 4.06
C GLY A 28 -8.49 7.32 3.31
N ILE A 29 -7.22 6.99 3.12
CA ILE A 29 -6.82 5.77 2.40
C ILE A 29 -7.02 4.53 3.28
N PHE A 30 -6.76 4.67 4.57
CA PHE A 30 -6.97 3.61 5.56
C PHE A 30 -7.69 4.18 6.78
N SER A 31 -8.40 3.31 7.49
CA SER A 31 -9.17 3.72 8.67
C SER A 31 -8.32 3.95 9.91
N SER A 32 -7.12 3.38 9.97
CA SER A 32 -6.24 3.52 11.13
C SER A 32 -4.80 3.26 10.74
N CYS A 33 -3.87 3.69 11.60
CA CYS A 33 -2.45 3.39 11.41
C CYS A 33 -2.16 1.90 11.54
N ASN A 34 -2.93 1.19 12.38
CA ASN A 34 -2.79 -0.27 12.49
C ASN A 34 -3.14 -0.98 11.18
N ALA A 35 -4.16 -0.50 10.49
CA ALA A 35 -4.53 -1.06 9.19
C ALA A 35 -3.38 -0.90 8.18
N ILE A 36 -2.71 0.25 8.19
CA ILE A 36 -1.55 0.49 7.32
C ILE A 36 -0.42 -0.46 7.69
N THR A 37 -0.13 -0.59 8.97
CA THR A 37 0.93 -1.49 9.46
C THR A 37 0.69 -2.92 9.01
N ARG A 38 -0.54 -3.41 9.16
CA ARG A 38 -0.90 -4.77 8.73
C ARG A 38 -0.78 -4.94 7.22
N PHE A 39 -1.23 -3.95 6.47
CA PHE A 39 -1.13 -3.97 5.01
C PHE A 39 0.33 -4.06 4.58
N GLU A 40 1.17 -3.19 5.10
CA GLU A 40 2.57 -3.09 4.71
C GLU A 40 3.43 -4.26 5.19
N SER A 41 3.00 -4.95 6.26
CA SER A 41 3.72 -6.12 6.76
C SER A 41 3.50 -7.37 5.90
N GLY A 42 2.42 -7.38 5.12
CA GLY A 42 2.06 -8.53 4.32
C GLY A 42 1.45 -9.68 5.11
N GLU A 43 1.09 -9.45 6.39
CA GLU A 43 0.47 -10.48 7.23
C GLU A 43 -0.80 -11.06 6.64
N GLN A 44 -1.58 -10.21 6.00
CA GLN A 44 -2.81 -10.62 5.34
C GLN A 44 -2.78 -10.14 3.90
N THR A 45 -3.19 -11.01 3.00
CA THR A 45 -3.31 -10.63 1.60
C THR A 45 -4.44 -9.62 1.45
N ALA A 46 -4.10 -8.41 1.03
CA ALA A 46 -5.08 -7.37 0.81
C ALA A 46 -5.86 -7.64 -0.48
N ARG A 47 -7.08 -7.13 -0.53
CA ARG A 47 -7.88 -7.18 -1.76
C ARG A 47 -7.19 -6.33 -2.82
N ILE A 48 -7.26 -6.77 -4.06
CA ILE A 48 -6.60 -6.05 -5.16
C ILE A 48 -7.07 -4.60 -5.26
N LYS A 49 -8.32 -4.33 -4.95
CA LYS A 49 -8.86 -2.99 -4.97
C LYS A 49 -8.18 -2.08 -3.93
N ALA A 50 -7.89 -2.62 -2.76
CA ALA A 50 -7.18 -1.88 -1.72
C ALA A 50 -5.73 -1.61 -2.14
N VAL A 51 -5.07 -2.60 -2.74
CA VAL A 51 -3.70 -2.46 -3.24
C VAL A 51 -3.66 -1.37 -4.32
N GLU A 52 -4.57 -1.45 -5.29
CA GLU A 52 -4.67 -0.49 -6.37
C GLU A 52 -4.87 0.92 -5.85
N ARG A 53 -5.80 1.09 -4.91
CA ARG A 53 -6.10 2.38 -4.30
C ARG A 53 -4.89 2.99 -3.61
N TYR A 54 -4.16 2.18 -2.83
CA TYR A 54 -3.00 2.66 -2.11
C TYR A 54 -1.87 3.04 -3.06
N LEU A 55 -1.61 2.20 -4.06
CA LEU A 55 -0.58 2.50 -5.06
C LEU A 55 -0.93 3.75 -5.85
N ASP A 56 -2.20 3.93 -6.23
CA ASP A 56 -2.65 5.13 -6.93
C ASP A 56 -2.39 6.38 -6.09
N TYR A 57 -2.69 6.31 -4.81
CA TYR A 57 -2.40 7.39 -3.86
C TYR A 57 -0.90 7.72 -3.83
N LEU A 58 -0.05 6.70 -3.93
CA LEU A 58 1.40 6.86 -3.92
C LEU A 58 1.98 7.27 -5.29
N GLY A 59 1.14 7.35 -6.32
CA GLY A 59 1.57 7.75 -7.66
C GLY A 59 1.96 6.59 -8.56
N TYR A 60 1.51 5.39 -8.25
CA TYR A 60 1.82 4.17 -9.01
C TYR A 60 0.54 3.49 -9.45
N LYS A 61 0.66 2.54 -10.35
CA LYS A 61 -0.49 1.73 -10.77
C LYS A 61 -0.10 0.28 -10.95
N LEU A 62 -1.09 -0.60 -10.83
CA LEU A 62 -0.92 -2.01 -11.13
C LEU A 62 -1.14 -2.24 -12.62
N GLU A 63 -0.31 -3.09 -13.20
CA GLU A 63 -0.44 -3.47 -14.60
C GLU A 63 -0.31 -4.98 -14.73
N ILE A 64 -1.02 -5.54 -15.71
CA ILE A 64 -0.85 -6.94 -16.10
C ILE A 64 0.24 -6.96 -17.15
N VAL A 65 1.28 -7.73 -16.87
CA VAL A 65 2.40 -7.86 -17.81
C VAL A 65 2.63 -9.33 -18.14
N PRO A 66 3.04 -9.64 -19.36
CA PRO A 66 3.39 -11.02 -19.73
C PRO A 66 4.58 -11.50 -18.91
N LYS A 67 4.56 -12.79 -18.64
CA LYS A 67 5.74 -13.43 -18.04
C LYS A 67 6.88 -13.50 -19.03
#